data_762c7eaf2a7e21635c7504d04d04cc29
#
_entry.id   762c7eaf2a7e21635c7504d04d04cc29
#
_cell.length_a   1.000
_cell.length_b   1.000
_cell.length_c   1.000
_cell.angle_alpha   90.00
_cell.angle_beta   90.00
_cell.angle_gamma   90.00
#
_symmetry.space_group_name_H-M   'P 1'
#
loop_
_entity.id
_entity.type
_entity.pdbx_description
1 polymer ?
#
loop_
_entity_poly.entity_id
_entity_poly.type
_entity_poly.pdbx_seq_one_letter_code
_entity_poly.pdbx_strand_id
1 'polypeptide(L)'
;MAELRKSAATLVAEARAKIAEIETADLMARLGDDDLVIVDIRDIRERQKLGYIPSSIHAPRGMLEFWVDPQSPYYRDVFGQDDKTYVLHCASGWRSALAVASLQDMGFTASHLKDGFSDWVAQGGPVERQKDDGK
;
A
#
# COMPACT_ATOMS: atom_id res chain seq x y z
N MET A 1 12.62 30.17 10.90
CA MET A 1 12.10 28.88 10.39
C MET A 1 10.63 28.76 10.78
N ALA A 2 9.80 28.41 9.84
CA ALA A 2 8.37 28.28 10.11
C ALA A 2 8.09 26.99 10.90
N GLU A 3 7.25 27.10 11.90
CA GLU A 3 6.74 25.92 12.60
C GLU A 3 5.59 25.32 11.81
N LEU A 4 5.57 23.98 11.75
CA LEU A 4 4.45 23.28 11.16
C LEU A 4 3.30 23.21 12.15
N ARG A 5 2.06 23.41 11.67
CA ARG A 5 0.90 23.26 12.53
C ARG A 5 0.62 21.81 12.88
N LYS A 6 1.05 20.88 12.04
CA LYS A 6 0.92 19.46 12.29
C LYS A 6 2.20 18.76 11.92
N SER A 7 2.62 17.84 12.77
CA SER A 7 3.74 16.97 12.45
C SER A 7 3.29 15.86 11.52
N ALA A 8 4.25 15.20 10.87
CA ALA A 8 3.95 14.01 10.08
C ALA A 8 3.29 12.93 10.95
N ALA A 9 3.77 12.75 12.17
CA ALA A 9 3.19 11.77 13.09
C ALA A 9 1.72 12.07 13.39
N THR A 10 1.35 13.35 13.55
CA THR A 10 -0.03 13.74 13.77
C THR A 10 -0.89 13.45 12.54
N LEU A 11 -0.39 13.76 11.33
CA LEU A 11 -1.11 13.43 10.10
C LEU A 11 -1.37 11.93 9.98
N VAL A 12 -0.37 11.13 10.30
CA VAL A 12 -0.51 9.66 10.25
C VAL A 12 -1.52 9.18 11.28
N ALA A 13 -1.47 9.72 12.52
CA ALA A 13 -2.42 9.33 13.56
C ALA A 13 -3.86 9.69 13.18
N GLU A 14 -4.07 10.86 12.59
CA GLU A 14 -5.39 11.27 12.13
C GLU A 14 -5.89 10.38 10.98
N ALA A 15 -5.00 10.03 10.06
CA ALA A 15 -5.34 9.10 8.98
C ALA A 15 -5.74 7.73 9.54
N ARG A 16 -4.95 7.19 10.45
CA ARG A 16 -5.21 5.87 11.04
C ARG A 16 -6.55 5.82 11.77
N ALA A 17 -6.98 6.95 12.35
CA ALA A 17 -8.24 7.02 13.08
C ALA A 17 -9.48 6.85 12.19
N LYS A 18 -9.34 7.06 10.88
CA LYS A 18 -10.50 7.05 9.96
C LYS A 18 -10.42 6.02 8.85
N ILE A 19 -9.40 5.17 8.85
CA ILE A 19 -9.20 4.16 7.80
C ILE A 19 -9.25 2.75 8.38
N ALA A 20 -9.43 1.77 7.50
CA ALA A 20 -9.32 0.36 7.88
C ALA A 20 -7.86 -0.08 7.84
N GLU A 21 -7.45 -0.85 8.84
CA GLU A 21 -6.11 -1.42 8.94
C GLU A 21 -6.20 -2.94 9.01
N ILE A 22 -5.22 -3.64 8.46
CA ILE A 22 -5.14 -5.10 8.56
C ILE A 22 -3.82 -5.47 9.25
N GLU A 23 -3.90 -6.42 10.17
CA GLU A 23 -2.71 -6.93 10.85
C GLU A 23 -1.92 -7.86 9.93
N THR A 24 -0.63 -7.97 10.17
CA THR A 24 0.26 -8.81 9.36
C THR A 24 -0.22 -10.26 9.28
N ALA A 25 -0.59 -10.85 10.43
CA ALA A 25 -1.04 -12.24 10.45
C ALA A 25 -2.32 -12.44 9.64
N ASP A 26 -3.22 -11.47 9.66
CA ASP A 26 -4.48 -11.55 8.93
C ASP A 26 -4.26 -11.45 7.42
N LEU A 27 -3.35 -10.57 7.00
CA LEU A 27 -3.01 -10.49 5.57
C LEU A 27 -2.30 -11.76 5.10
N MET A 28 -1.40 -12.29 5.93
CA MET A 28 -0.67 -13.52 5.61
C MET A 28 -1.64 -14.68 5.42
N ALA A 29 -2.70 -14.75 6.23
CA ALA A 29 -3.73 -15.79 6.12
C ALA A 29 -4.56 -15.67 4.83
N ARG A 30 -4.62 -14.47 4.24
CA ARG A 30 -5.37 -14.22 3.01
C ARG A 30 -4.52 -14.30 1.75
N LEU A 31 -3.24 -14.52 1.88
CA LEU A 31 -2.33 -14.57 0.73
C LEU A 31 -2.78 -15.68 -0.22
N GLY A 32 -3.01 -15.32 -1.48
CA GLY A 32 -3.52 -16.24 -2.49
C GLY A 32 -5.02 -16.15 -2.74
N ASP A 33 -5.76 -15.38 -1.96
CA ASP A 33 -7.20 -15.16 -2.22
C ASP A 33 -7.39 -14.44 -3.56
N ASP A 34 -8.33 -14.92 -4.36
CA ASP A 34 -8.56 -14.36 -5.71
C ASP A 34 -9.07 -12.93 -5.67
N ASP A 35 -9.77 -12.54 -4.60
CA ASP A 35 -10.34 -11.20 -4.48
C ASP A 35 -9.37 -10.19 -3.87
N LEU A 36 -8.17 -10.63 -3.50
CA LEU A 36 -7.19 -9.76 -2.83
C LEU A 36 -6.23 -9.13 -3.82
N VAL A 37 -6.08 -7.81 -3.75
CA VAL A 37 -5.04 -7.07 -4.49
C VAL A 37 -4.17 -6.36 -3.48
N ILE A 38 -2.92 -6.79 -3.35
CA ILE A 38 -1.93 -6.15 -2.48
C ILE A 38 -1.18 -5.13 -3.31
N VAL A 39 -1.12 -3.90 -2.85
CA VAL A 39 -0.52 -2.79 -3.58
C VAL A 39 0.68 -2.25 -2.79
N ASP A 40 1.87 -2.44 -3.35
CA ASP A 40 3.12 -1.93 -2.79
C ASP A 40 3.31 -0.50 -3.28
N ILE A 41 3.24 0.46 -2.35
CA ILE A 41 3.32 1.88 -2.71
C ILE A 41 4.69 2.49 -2.43
N ARG A 42 5.68 1.65 -2.08
CA ARG A 42 7.04 2.10 -1.83
C ARG A 42 7.70 2.60 -3.11
N ASP A 43 8.80 3.28 -2.96
CA ASP A 43 9.68 3.59 -4.08
C ASP A 43 10.09 2.27 -4.76
N ILE A 44 10.16 2.26 -6.08
CA ILE A 44 10.49 1.03 -6.82
C ILE A 44 11.84 0.46 -6.40
N ARG A 45 12.78 1.30 -5.98
CA ARG A 45 14.10 0.85 -5.52
C ARG A 45 14.03 0.05 -4.23
N GLU A 46 13.08 0.38 -3.34
CA GLU A 46 12.85 -0.43 -2.12
C GLU A 46 12.38 -1.84 -2.50
N ARG A 47 11.46 -1.91 -3.45
CA ARG A 47 10.95 -3.19 -3.96
C ARG A 47 12.05 -4.03 -4.59
N GLN A 48 12.89 -3.41 -5.40
CA GLN A 48 14.00 -4.08 -6.06
C GLN A 48 15.06 -4.57 -5.07
N LYS A 49 15.35 -3.77 -4.06
CA LYS A 49 16.40 -4.05 -3.08
C LYS A 49 15.96 -5.04 -2.01
N LEU A 50 14.75 -4.86 -1.50
CA LEU A 50 14.29 -5.58 -0.31
C LEU A 50 13.33 -6.73 -0.63
N GLY A 51 12.88 -6.82 -1.88
CA GLY A 51 11.88 -7.81 -2.26
C GLY A 51 10.47 -7.29 -2.04
N TYR A 52 9.49 -8.17 -2.25
CA TYR A 52 8.08 -7.77 -2.23
C TYR A 52 7.21 -8.95 -1.79
N ILE A 53 6.00 -8.63 -1.35
CA ILE A 53 5.00 -9.65 -1.00
C ILE A 53 4.55 -10.34 -2.29
N PRO A 54 4.50 -11.69 -2.32
CA PRO A 54 4.06 -12.41 -3.52
C PRO A 54 2.71 -11.93 -4.03
N SER A 55 2.57 -11.82 -5.33
CA SER A 55 1.37 -11.36 -6.04
C SER A 55 1.08 -9.86 -5.87
N SER A 56 1.88 -9.12 -5.11
CA SER A 56 1.67 -7.69 -4.97
C SER A 56 2.02 -6.95 -6.26
N ILE A 57 1.24 -5.91 -6.56
CA ILE A 57 1.53 -5.02 -7.66
C ILE A 57 2.20 -3.76 -7.11
N HIS A 58 2.93 -3.06 -7.96
CA HIS A 58 3.59 -1.83 -7.57
C HIS A 58 2.82 -0.62 -8.10
N ALA A 59 2.53 0.33 -7.20
CA ALA A 59 1.92 1.59 -7.57
C ALA A 59 2.55 2.67 -6.68
N PRO A 60 3.44 3.49 -7.24
CA PRO A 60 4.14 4.49 -6.43
C PRO A 60 3.17 5.47 -5.78
N ARG A 61 3.46 5.83 -4.55
CA ARG A 61 2.59 6.70 -3.75
C ARG A 61 2.13 7.94 -4.52
N GLY A 62 3.02 8.52 -5.31
CA GLY A 62 2.74 9.76 -6.04
C GLY A 62 1.76 9.62 -7.19
N MET A 63 1.44 8.41 -7.63
CA MET A 63 0.54 8.17 -8.77
C MET A 63 -0.80 7.60 -8.38
N LEU A 64 -1.01 7.24 -7.12
CA LEU A 64 -2.20 6.50 -6.72
C LEU A 64 -3.50 7.21 -7.08
N GLU A 65 -3.62 8.50 -6.75
CA GLU A 65 -4.86 9.25 -7.00
C GLU A 65 -5.21 9.27 -8.48
N PHE A 66 -4.19 9.27 -9.34
CA PHE A 66 -4.38 9.31 -10.78
C PHE A 66 -4.67 7.92 -11.36
N TRP A 67 -4.10 6.89 -10.75
CA TRP A 67 -4.27 5.52 -11.24
C TRP A 67 -5.63 4.91 -10.87
N VAL A 68 -6.26 5.40 -9.79
CA VAL A 68 -7.56 4.87 -9.34
C VAL A 68 -8.75 5.57 -10.00
N ASP A 69 -8.54 6.71 -10.63
CA ASP A 69 -9.61 7.56 -11.18
C ASP A 69 -9.88 7.22 -12.64
N PRO A 70 -11.05 6.62 -12.98
CA PRO A 70 -11.39 6.28 -14.36
C PRO A 70 -11.42 7.49 -15.31
N GLN A 71 -11.55 8.70 -14.78
CA GLN A 71 -11.57 9.91 -15.58
C GLN A 71 -10.19 10.53 -15.77
N SER A 72 -9.19 9.99 -15.09
CA SER A 72 -7.80 10.42 -15.24
C SER A 72 -7.19 9.80 -16.47
N PRO A 73 -6.29 10.53 -17.20
CA PRO A 73 -5.57 9.93 -18.31
C PRO A 73 -4.60 8.84 -17.92
N TYR A 74 -4.35 8.68 -16.60
CA TYR A 74 -3.42 7.66 -16.07
C TYR A 74 -4.11 6.48 -15.43
N TYR A 75 -5.42 6.36 -15.58
CA TYR A 75 -6.20 5.28 -14.96
C TYR A 75 -5.65 3.89 -15.29
N ARG A 76 -5.65 3.02 -14.27
CA ARG A 76 -5.24 1.62 -14.39
C ARG A 76 -6.41 0.71 -14.03
N ASP A 77 -6.76 -0.20 -14.94
CA ASP A 77 -7.93 -1.09 -14.81
C ASP A 77 -7.90 -1.94 -13.54
N VAL A 78 -6.71 -2.27 -13.04
CA VAL A 78 -6.58 -3.09 -11.83
C VAL A 78 -7.28 -2.44 -10.63
N PHE A 79 -7.43 -1.11 -10.64
CA PHE A 79 -8.12 -0.40 -9.55
C PHE A 79 -9.61 -0.23 -9.77
N GLY A 80 -10.14 -0.74 -10.86
CA GLY A 80 -11.55 -0.58 -11.21
C GLY A 80 -12.41 -1.84 -11.01
N GLN A 81 -11.98 -2.75 -10.15
CA GLN A 81 -12.66 -4.03 -9.98
C GLN A 81 -13.43 -4.07 -8.68
N ASP A 82 -14.76 -4.02 -8.77
CA ASP A 82 -15.65 -3.92 -7.61
C ASP A 82 -15.60 -5.13 -6.70
N ASP A 83 -15.21 -6.30 -7.24
CA ASP A 83 -15.15 -7.54 -6.48
C ASP A 83 -13.81 -7.76 -5.77
N LYS A 84 -12.91 -6.79 -5.82
CA LYS A 84 -11.59 -6.93 -5.21
C LYS A 84 -11.51 -6.17 -3.90
N THR A 85 -10.64 -6.69 -3.02
CA THR A 85 -10.26 -6.05 -1.77
C THR A 85 -8.84 -5.53 -1.94
N TYR A 86 -8.65 -4.23 -1.75
CA TYR A 86 -7.33 -3.60 -1.95
C TYR A 86 -6.67 -3.36 -0.61
N VAL A 87 -5.43 -3.84 -0.47
CA VAL A 87 -4.61 -3.61 0.71
C VAL A 87 -3.31 -2.95 0.27
N LEU A 88 -3.12 -1.71 0.70
CA LEU A 88 -1.91 -0.94 0.40
C LEU A 88 -0.87 -1.19 1.49
N HIS A 89 0.41 -1.17 1.13
CA HIS A 89 1.47 -1.20 2.13
C HIS A 89 2.67 -0.37 1.73
N CYS A 90 3.39 0.06 2.73
CA CYS A 90 4.71 0.69 2.58
C CYS A 90 5.69 -0.02 3.52
N ALA A 91 6.73 0.66 3.98
CA ALA A 91 7.73 0.03 4.85
C ALA A 91 7.24 -0.13 6.28
N SER A 92 6.61 0.90 6.86
CA SER A 92 6.24 0.94 8.28
C SER A 92 4.79 1.38 8.54
N GLY A 93 4.02 1.62 7.51
CA GLY A 93 2.61 1.99 7.65
C GLY A 93 2.32 3.49 7.65
N TRP A 94 3.31 4.34 7.52
CA TRP A 94 3.08 5.79 7.53
C TRP A 94 2.58 6.29 6.15
N ARG A 95 3.31 5.98 5.10
CA ARG A 95 2.91 6.38 3.74
C ARG A 95 1.57 5.76 3.36
N SER A 96 1.37 4.49 3.71
CA SER A 96 0.14 3.80 3.34
C SER A 96 -1.06 4.31 4.12
N ALA A 97 -0.89 4.73 5.37
CA ALA A 97 -1.98 5.35 6.13
C ALA A 97 -2.46 6.63 5.45
N LEU A 98 -1.53 7.50 5.07
CA LEU A 98 -1.87 8.74 4.37
C LEU A 98 -2.50 8.45 3.00
N ALA A 99 -1.97 7.45 2.30
CA ALA A 99 -2.48 7.08 0.98
C ALA A 99 -3.93 6.58 1.06
N VAL A 100 -4.22 5.68 1.99
CA VAL A 100 -5.59 5.16 2.14
C VAL A 100 -6.56 6.27 2.50
N ALA A 101 -6.15 7.18 3.40
CA ALA A 101 -6.99 8.32 3.76
C ALA A 101 -7.30 9.20 2.55
N SER A 102 -6.30 9.47 1.71
CA SER A 102 -6.49 10.26 0.49
C SER A 102 -7.45 9.58 -0.48
N LEU A 103 -7.26 8.29 -0.72
CA LEU A 103 -8.11 7.53 -1.64
C LEU A 103 -9.54 7.42 -1.11
N GLN A 104 -9.71 7.27 0.21
CA GLN A 104 -11.02 7.23 0.84
C GLN A 104 -11.79 8.53 0.61
N ASP A 105 -11.10 9.67 0.68
CA ASP A 105 -11.71 10.97 0.37
C ASP A 105 -12.22 11.04 -1.07
N MET A 106 -11.62 10.29 -1.98
CA MET A 106 -12.06 10.19 -3.37
C MET A 106 -13.20 9.19 -3.55
N GLY A 107 -13.52 8.40 -2.53
CA GLY A 107 -14.52 7.35 -2.62
C GLY A 107 -13.97 5.98 -2.98
N PHE A 108 -12.65 5.80 -3.00
CA PHE A 108 -12.01 4.52 -3.27
C PHE A 108 -11.77 3.77 -1.96
N THR A 109 -12.32 2.57 -1.85
CA THR A 109 -12.23 1.78 -0.61
C THR A 109 -10.97 0.92 -0.61
N ALA A 110 -10.14 1.09 0.40
CA ALA A 110 -8.96 0.27 0.61
C ALA A 110 -8.63 0.23 2.11
N SER A 111 -7.83 -0.75 2.50
CA SER A 111 -7.19 -0.79 3.81
C SER A 111 -5.69 -0.75 3.61
N HIS A 112 -4.93 -0.73 4.72
CA HIS A 112 -3.48 -0.84 4.60
C HIS A 112 -2.92 -1.81 5.62
N LEU A 113 -1.75 -2.37 5.30
CA LEU A 113 -1.02 -3.23 6.21
C LEU A 113 -0.44 -2.36 7.32
N LYS A 114 -0.97 -2.52 8.51
CA LYS A 114 -0.79 -1.60 9.64
C LYS A 114 0.67 -1.30 9.95
N ASP A 115 1.51 -2.32 10.01
CA ASP A 115 2.92 -2.16 10.40
C ASP A 115 3.89 -2.35 9.23
N GLY A 116 3.36 -2.51 8.03
CA GLY A 116 4.13 -2.47 6.80
C GLY A 116 4.98 -3.68 6.50
N PHE A 117 5.80 -3.53 5.47
CA PHE A 117 6.66 -4.60 4.97
C PHE A 117 7.71 -5.04 6.00
N SER A 118 8.19 -4.10 6.83
CA SER A 118 9.17 -4.44 7.87
C SER A 118 8.61 -5.47 8.84
N ASP A 119 7.35 -5.29 9.26
CA ASP A 119 6.71 -6.25 10.16
C ASP A 119 6.37 -7.56 9.45
N TRP A 120 5.99 -7.49 8.17
CA TRP A 120 5.75 -8.68 7.35
C TRP A 120 6.98 -9.58 7.35
N VAL A 121 8.15 -9.01 7.11
CA VAL A 121 9.41 -9.75 7.13
C VAL A 121 9.72 -10.27 8.54
N ALA A 122 9.53 -9.44 9.56
CA ALA A 122 9.83 -9.83 10.94
C ALA A 122 8.99 -11.00 11.40
N GLN A 123 7.75 -11.12 10.91
CA GLN A 123 6.87 -12.23 11.26
C GLN A 123 7.02 -13.44 10.33
N GLY A 124 7.99 -13.42 9.43
CA GLY A 124 8.29 -14.55 8.57
C GLY A 124 7.40 -14.66 7.35
N GLY A 125 6.75 -13.58 6.93
CA GLY A 125 5.95 -13.57 5.72
C GLY A 125 6.79 -13.85 4.49
N PRO A 126 6.22 -14.54 3.49
CA PRO A 126 6.99 -14.85 2.28
C PRO A 126 7.36 -13.59 1.51
N VAL A 127 8.55 -13.61 0.93
CA VAL A 127 9.09 -12.48 0.17
C VAL A 127 9.67 -13.03 -1.13
N GLU A 128 9.28 -12.41 -2.24
CA GLU A 128 9.88 -12.67 -3.53
C GLU A 128 10.86 -11.57 -3.89
N ARG A 129 11.84 -11.88 -4.69
CA ARG A 129 12.81 -10.92 -5.18
C ARG A 129 12.76 -10.88 -6.69
N GLN A 130 12.89 -9.69 -7.22
CA GLN A 130 12.95 -9.51 -8.67
C GLN A 130 14.19 -10.22 -9.19
N LYS A 131 14.03 -11.00 -10.26
CA LYS A 131 15.15 -11.64 -10.88
C LYS A 131 16.09 -10.62 -11.49
N ASP A 132 17.37 -10.89 -11.35
CA ASP A 132 18.41 -10.06 -11.92
C ASP A 132 18.62 -10.47 -13.37
N ASP A 133 17.87 -9.87 -14.27
CA ASP A 133 17.82 -10.27 -15.69
C ASP A 133 19.17 -10.15 -16.36
N GLY A 134 19.90 -11.25 -16.45
CA GLY A 134 21.14 -11.32 -17.21
C GLY A 134 22.29 -10.54 -16.59
N LYS A 135 22.27 -10.33 -15.33
CA LYS A 135 23.34 -9.59 -14.65
C LYS A 135 24.16 -10.49 -13.80
#